data_57729e7a433462a64e8d4b4835c01025
#
_entry.id   57729e7a433462a64e8d4b4835c01025
#
_cell.length_a   1.000
_cell.length_b   1.000
_cell.length_c   1.000
_cell.angle_alpha   90.00
_cell.angle_beta   90.00
_cell.angle_gamma   90.00
#
_symmetry.space_group_name_H-M   'P 1'
#
loop_
_entity.id
_entity.type
_entity.pdbx_description
1 polymer ?
#
loop_
_entity_poly.entity_id
_entity_poly.type
_entity_poly.pdbx_seq_one_letter_code
_entity_poly.pdbx_strand_id
1 'polypeptide(L)'
;MCGLVGVVSENDVGVCIYDTLTILQHRGQDAAGIMTCDNGKLNLRKDNGLVKDVFRTRHMRRLKGQMGIGHVRYPTAGSSSPALAQPFYVNSPYGLALAHNGNLTNTKDIARDLFKEDLRHINTDSDSEVLLNVFAHELQQNKKIEPLPQDVFSAVSGVHNRCRGGYAAVVMLTGYGIVGFRDVNGIRPLVFGYKDDQSLGRREYMIASESVALIAQGFVIERDVAPGEAVYIDLNGKLHTKICTESSRHAPCIFEHVYFARPDSMMDAISVYKARLRMGEKLADKLIAIRPQHDIDVVIPVPDTSRTSALELANRLGIKYREGFVKNRYIGRTFIMPGQSQRRKSVKQKLNAIELEFRGKNVLLVDDSIVRGTTCKQIIQMA
;
A
#
# COMPACT_ATOMS: atom_id res chain seq x y z
N MET A 1 -3.20 -2.40 -5.28
CA MET A 1 -2.83 -2.17 -3.88
C MET A 1 -1.72 -1.15 -3.87
N CYS A 2 -1.91 -0.09 -3.10
CA CYS A 2 -1.10 1.12 -3.17
C CYS A 2 -0.18 1.23 -1.94
N GLY A 3 0.79 2.13 -1.99
CA GLY A 3 1.56 2.56 -0.83
C GLY A 3 1.17 3.97 -0.46
N LEU A 4 0.96 4.22 0.83
CA LEU A 4 0.63 5.54 1.35
C LEU A 4 1.48 5.87 2.58
N VAL A 5 1.65 7.16 2.79
CA VAL A 5 2.38 7.72 3.93
C VAL A 5 1.77 9.05 4.35
N GLY A 6 1.77 9.32 5.64
CA GLY A 6 1.49 10.62 6.23
C GLY A 6 2.55 10.94 7.28
N VAL A 7 3.00 12.17 7.35
CA VAL A 7 4.04 12.63 8.27
C VAL A 7 3.64 13.96 8.90
N VAL A 8 3.82 14.07 10.21
CA VAL A 8 3.76 15.32 10.98
C VAL A 8 5.11 15.50 11.68
N SER A 9 5.76 16.63 11.46
CA SER A 9 7.11 16.96 11.96
C SER A 9 7.22 18.47 12.19
N GLU A 10 8.18 18.90 12.95
CA GLU A 10 8.56 20.31 13.04
C GLU A 10 9.42 20.77 11.84
N ASN A 11 9.96 19.82 11.08
CA ASN A 11 10.80 20.05 9.91
C ASN A 11 10.03 19.85 8.60
N ASP A 12 10.62 20.28 7.47
CA ASP A 12 10.06 20.04 6.15
C ASP A 12 9.93 18.53 5.86
N VAL A 13 8.69 18.04 5.69
CA VAL A 13 8.39 16.60 5.50
C VAL A 13 8.56 16.11 4.06
N GLY A 14 8.73 17.00 3.08
CA GLY A 14 8.71 16.65 1.67
C GLY A 14 9.75 15.61 1.28
N VAL A 15 11.00 15.72 1.78
CA VAL A 15 12.08 14.76 1.50
C VAL A 15 11.80 13.42 2.19
N CYS A 16 11.38 13.44 3.45
CA CYS A 16 11.00 12.24 4.19
C CYS A 16 9.90 11.44 3.46
N ILE A 17 8.86 12.12 2.96
CA ILE A 17 7.79 11.49 2.18
C ILE A 17 8.31 10.93 0.86
N TYR A 18 9.16 11.66 0.14
CA TYR A 18 9.78 11.19 -1.11
C TYR A 18 10.58 9.90 -0.90
N ASP A 19 11.44 9.86 0.10
CA ASP A 19 12.25 8.68 0.43
C ASP A 19 11.36 7.50 0.85
N THR A 20 10.35 7.77 1.67
CA THR A 20 9.36 6.77 2.09
C THR A 20 8.60 6.18 0.90
N LEU A 21 8.14 7.01 -0.05
CA LEU A 21 7.48 6.53 -1.26
C LEU A 21 8.42 5.74 -2.17
N THR A 22 9.71 6.08 -2.18
CA THR A 22 10.73 5.30 -2.90
C THR A 22 10.88 3.91 -2.30
N ILE A 23 10.87 3.78 -0.98
CA ILE A 23 10.87 2.50 -0.25
C ILE A 23 9.60 1.70 -0.57
N LEU A 24 8.44 2.37 -0.62
CA LEU A 24 7.14 1.78 -0.93
C LEU A 24 6.86 1.61 -2.43
N GLN A 25 7.81 1.91 -3.33
CA GLN A 25 7.63 1.85 -4.78
C GLN A 25 7.17 0.47 -5.29
N HIS A 26 7.51 -0.61 -4.59
CA HIS A 26 7.05 -1.96 -4.92
C HIS A 26 5.53 -2.11 -4.83
N ARG A 27 4.85 -1.27 -4.05
CA ARG A 27 3.39 -1.27 -3.89
C ARG A 27 2.66 -0.57 -5.04
N GLY A 28 3.32 0.37 -5.74
CA GLY A 28 2.71 1.09 -6.85
C GLY A 28 3.73 1.67 -7.79
N GLN A 29 3.53 1.52 -9.13
CA GLN A 29 4.46 1.96 -10.17
C GLN A 29 3.75 2.71 -11.32
N ASP A 30 2.46 3.01 -11.17
CA ASP A 30 1.65 3.66 -12.20
C ASP A 30 1.66 5.19 -12.06
N ALA A 31 1.52 5.67 -10.85
CA ALA A 31 1.54 7.10 -10.53
C ALA A 31 2.08 7.33 -9.12
N ALA A 32 2.60 8.53 -8.89
CA ALA A 32 3.04 8.98 -7.57
C ALA A 32 2.55 10.40 -7.30
N GLY A 33 2.31 10.72 -6.03
CA GLY A 33 1.92 12.06 -5.63
C GLY A 33 2.30 12.37 -4.19
N ILE A 34 2.62 13.63 -3.95
CA ILE A 34 2.90 14.21 -2.61
C ILE A 34 2.14 15.51 -2.49
N MET A 35 1.48 15.68 -1.35
CA MET A 35 0.92 16.96 -0.93
C MET A 35 1.46 17.31 0.44
N THR A 36 1.99 18.54 0.58
CA THR A 36 2.45 19.09 1.85
C THR A 36 1.66 20.34 2.21
N CYS A 37 1.65 20.68 3.49
CA CYS A 37 1.04 21.90 3.99
C CYS A 37 2.08 22.76 4.72
N ASP A 38 2.29 23.98 4.23
CA ASP A 38 3.17 25.00 4.80
C ASP A 38 2.34 26.23 5.19
N ASN A 39 2.22 26.51 6.50
CA ASN A 39 1.47 27.65 7.01
C ASN A 39 0.08 27.80 6.36
N GLY A 40 -0.67 26.70 6.26
CA GLY A 40 -2.02 26.68 5.65
C GLY A 40 -2.03 26.66 4.12
N LYS A 41 -0.88 26.73 3.46
CA LYS A 41 -0.78 26.60 1.99
C LYS A 41 -0.44 25.18 1.59
N LEU A 42 -1.20 24.66 0.63
CA LEU A 42 -1.00 23.33 0.09
C LEU A 42 -0.08 23.36 -1.12
N ASN A 43 0.92 22.48 -1.10
CA ASN A 43 1.83 22.25 -2.21
C ASN A 43 1.61 20.84 -2.74
N LEU A 44 1.14 20.72 -3.97
CA LEU A 44 0.84 19.43 -4.61
C LEU A 44 1.73 19.18 -5.81
N ARG A 45 2.29 17.99 -5.90
CA ARG A 45 2.82 17.41 -7.13
C ARG A 45 2.37 15.97 -7.24
N LYS A 46 1.73 15.61 -8.36
CA LYS A 46 1.36 14.23 -8.71
C LYS A 46 1.39 14.05 -10.21
N ASP A 47 1.73 12.85 -10.66
CA ASP A 47 1.77 12.50 -12.08
C ASP A 47 1.85 10.97 -12.24
N ASN A 48 1.70 10.49 -13.47
CA ASN A 48 2.01 9.12 -13.83
C ASN A 48 3.52 8.89 -13.84
N GLY A 49 3.96 7.72 -13.41
CA GLY A 49 5.36 7.29 -13.38
C GLY A 49 5.84 6.87 -11.99
N LEU A 50 7.11 6.49 -11.93
CA LEU A 50 7.78 6.17 -10.68
C LEU A 50 8.06 7.42 -9.86
N VAL A 51 8.29 7.28 -8.58
CA VAL A 51 8.62 8.40 -7.66
C VAL A 51 9.75 9.26 -8.24
N LYS A 52 10.86 8.64 -8.68
CA LYS A 52 12.00 9.34 -9.27
C LYS A 52 11.67 10.10 -10.56
N ASP A 53 10.66 9.67 -11.32
CA ASP A 53 10.28 10.27 -12.59
C ASP A 53 9.33 11.46 -12.38
N VAL A 54 8.44 11.36 -11.38
CA VAL A 54 7.45 12.38 -11.02
C VAL A 54 8.10 13.55 -10.27
N PHE A 55 9.03 13.24 -9.35
CA PHE A 55 9.64 14.24 -8.47
C PHE A 55 11.08 14.53 -8.88
N ARG A 56 11.29 15.71 -9.45
CA ARG A 56 12.60 16.28 -9.77
C ARG A 56 12.97 17.32 -8.72
N THR A 57 14.25 17.69 -8.61
CA THR A 57 14.77 18.67 -7.65
C THR A 57 13.94 19.95 -7.57
N ARG A 58 13.50 20.48 -8.74
CA ARG A 58 12.65 21.69 -8.81
C ARG A 58 11.29 21.50 -8.10
N HIS A 59 10.74 20.28 -8.11
CA HIS A 59 9.47 19.96 -7.47
C HIS A 59 9.67 19.82 -5.97
N MET A 60 10.73 19.13 -5.54
CA MET A 60 11.04 18.93 -4.13
C MET A 60 11.26 20.24 -3.37
N ARG A 61 11.88 21.25 -4.03
CA ARG A 61 12.05 22.59 -3.44
C ARG A 61 10.75 23.30 -3.11
N ARG A 62 9.61 22.90 -3.69
CA ARG A 62 8.28 23.47 -3.46
C ARG A 62 7.44 22.66 -2.46
N LEU A 63 7.80 21.40 -2.24
CA LEU A 63 7.07 20.51 -1.32
C LEU A 63 7.59 20.70 0.11
N LYS A 64 7.42 21.94 0.62
CA LYS A 64 7.76 22.35 1.98
C LYS A 64 6.55 22.20 2.91
N GLY A 65 6.82 22.19 4.21
CA GLY A 65 5.83 22.21 5.26
C GLY A 65 6.01 21.11 6.30
N GLN A 66 5.38 21.30 7.44
CA GLN A 66 5.51 20.46 8.64
C GLN A 66 4.59 19.23 8.64
N MET A 67 3.66 19.16 7.71
CA MET A 67 2.83 17.98 7.51
C MET A 67 2.62 17.70 6.03
N GLY A 68 2.42 16.44 5.70
CA GLY A 68 2.17 16.03 4.33
C GLY A 68 1.76 14.57 4.21
N ILE A 69 1.19 14.26 3.06
CA ILE A 69 0.80 12.91 2.68
C ILE A 69 1.35 12.55 1.31
N GLY A 70 1.64 11.27 1.12
CA GLY A 70 2.16 10.74 -0.13
C GLY A 70 1.52 9.43 -0.53
N HIS A 71 1.55 9.15 -1.83
CA HIS A 71 0.95 7.97 -2.42
C HIS A 71 1.73 7.44 -3.62
N VAL A 72 1.84 6.11 -3.73
CA VAL A 72 2.23 5.40 -4.96
C VAL A 72 1.10 4.48 -5.39
N ARG A 73 0.64 4.66 -6.64
CA ARG A 73 -0.56 4.00 -7.17
C ARG A 73 -0.24 2.67 -7.84
N TYR A 74 -1.05 1.66 -7.52
CA TYR A 74 -1.19 0.44 -8.28
C TYR A 74 -2.59 0.43 -8.91
N PRO A 75 -2.74 0.40 -10.25
CA PRO A 75 -4.05 0.47 -10.88
C PRO A 75 -4.85 -0.80 -10.59
N THR A 76 -5.99 -0.67 -9.93
CA THR A 76 -6.93 -1.78 -9.66
C THR A 76 -8.10 -1.75 -10.62
N ALA A 77 -8.53 -0.56 -11.02
CA ALA A 77 -9.61 -0.32 -11.98
C ALA A 77 -9.38 1.04 -12.68
N GLY A 78 -9.96 1.23 -13.84
CA GLY A 78 -9.94 2.49 -14.58
C GLY A 78 -8.74 2.68 -15.50
N SER A 79 -8.65 3.87 -16.10
CA SER A 79 -7.58 4.29 -17.01
C SER A 79 -6.34 4.77 -16.25
N SER A 80 -5.17 4.79 -16.90
CA SER A 80 -3.95 5.40 -16.37
C SER A 80 -3.94 6.92 -16.59
N SER A 81 -5.01 7.62 -16.16
CA SER A 81 -5.07 9.07 -16.24
C SER A 81 -4.33 9.72 -15.07
N PRO A 82 -3.55 10.79 -15.27
CA PRO A 82 -2.96 11.59 -14.18
C PRO A 82 -4.01 12.14 -13.21
N ALA A 83 -5.26 12.33 -13.66
CA ALA A 83 -6.37 12.76 -12.82
C ALA A 83 -6.67 11.77 -11.68
N LEU A 84 -6.37 10.49 -11.88
CA LEU A 84 -6.54 9.43 -10.90
C LEU A 84 -5.34 9.26 -9.95
N ALA A 85 -4.25 9.99 -10.17
CA ALA A 85 -3.14 10.02 -9.23
C ALA A 85 -3.57 10.67 -7.91
N GLN A 86 -3.11 10.11 -6.80
CA GLN A 86 -3.41 10.62 -5.46
C GLN A 86 -2.20 11.43 -4.94
N PRO A 87 -2.40 12.33 -3.95
CA PRO A 87 -3.61 12.58 -3.17
C PRO A 87 -4.74 13.28 -3.93
N PHE A 88 -5.99 13.02 -3.54
CA PHE A 88 -7.16 13.83 -3.89
C PHE A 88 -7.33 14.97 -2.90
N TYR A 89 -8.01 16.06 -3.33
CA TYR A 89 -8.21 17.24 -2.52
C TYR A 89 -9.64 17.77 -2.67
N VAL A 90 -10.22 18.23 -1.55
CA VAL A 90 -11.43 19.04 -1.52
C VAL A 90 -11.21 20.25 -0.61
N ASN A 91 -11.77 21.40 -0.98
CA ASN A 91 -11.56 22.66 -0.27
C ASN A 91 -12.42 22.81 0.99
N SER A 92 -13.54 22.09 1.10
CA SER A 92 -14.49 22.22 2.21
C SER A 92 -14.78 20.86 2.85
N PRO A 93 -14.86 20.81 4.21
CA PRO A 93 -14.43 21.83 5.18
C PRO A 93 -12.89 21.84 5.33
N TYR A 94 -12.32 22.95 5.78
CA TYR A 94 -10.90 23.15 6.19
C TYR A 94 -9.82 22.88 5.15
N GLY A 95 -10.15 22.44 3.93
CA GLY A 95 -9.17 21.90 2.98
C GLY A 95 -8.68 20.51 3.41
N LEU A 96 -9.14 19.47 2.72
CA LEU A 96 -8.83 18.08 3.03
C LEU A 96 -8.11 17.42 1.86
N ALA A 97 -7.06 16.67 2.17
CA ALA A 97 -6.38 15.84 1.18
C ALA A 97 -6.33 14.38 1.65
N LEU A 98 -6.55 13.43 0.74
CA LEU A 98 -6.61 12.01 1.06
C LEU A 98 -5.73 11.18 0.14
N ALA A 99 -4.99 10.26 0.76
CA ALA A 99 -4.35 9.11 0.13
C ALA A 99 -5.01 7.81 0.63
N HIS A 100 -5.34 6.91 -0.31
CA HIS A 100 -6.12 5.70 -0.05
C HIS A 100 -5.49 4.46 -0.67
N ASN A 101 -5.45 3.39 0.07
CA ASN A 101 -5.11 2.04 -0.38
C ASN A 101 -6.29 1.11 -0.14
N GLY A 102 -6.94 0.65 -1.19
CA GLY A 102 -8.07 -0.25 -1.05
C GLY A 102 -9.01 -0.24 -2.24
N ASN A 103 -10.25 -0.64 -1.97
CA ASN A 103 -11.35 -0.59 -2.92
C ASN A 103 -12.68 -0.58 -2.17
N LEU A 104 -13.56 0.36 -2.55
CA LEU A 104 -14.94 0.41 -2.09
C LEU A 104 -15.83 -0.42 -3.01
N THR A 105 -16.72 -1.21 -2.44
CA THR A 105 -17.63 -2.08 -3.19
C THR A 105 -18.96 -1.41 -3.55
N ASN A 106 -19.32 -0.32 -2.87
CA ASN A 106 -20.57 0.42 -3.04
C ASN A 106 -20.37 1.85 -3.59
N THR A 107 -19.27 2.08 -4.32
CA THR A 107 -18.88 3.42 -4.82
C THR A 107 -19.98 4.12 -5.61
N LYS A 108 -20.69 3.39 -6.48
CA LYS A 108 -21.75 3.98 -7.34
C LYS A 108 -22.95 4.48 -6.54
N ASP A 109 -23.35 3.74 -5.51
CA ASP A 109 -24.47 4.14 -4.66
C ASP A 109 -24.10 5.36 -3.84
N ILE A 110 -22.90 5.34 -3.20
CA ILE A 110 -22.39 6.48 -2.44
C ILE A 110 -22.25 7.73 -3.32
N ALA A 111 -21.69 7.60 -4.53
CA ALA A 111 -21.55 8.76 -5.43
C ALA A 111 -22.91 9.38 -5.80
N ARG A 112 -23.96 8.56 -5.98
CA ARG A 112 -25.31 9.04 -6.20
C ARG A 112 -25.86 9.77 -5.00
N ASP A 113 -25.66 9.24 -3.79
CA ASP A 113 -26.14 9.83 -2.55
C ASP A 113 -25.38 11.14 -2.24
N LEU A 114 -24.06 11.18 -2.43
CA LEU A 114 -23.25 12.39 -2.34
C LEU A 114 -23.76 13.51 -3.26
N PHE A 115 -24.15 13.17 -4.49
CA PHE A 115 -24.68 14.14 -5.44
C PHE A 115 -26.07 14.64 -5.05
N LYS A 116 -27.00 13.73 -4.69
CA LYS A 116 -28.41 14.06 -4.47
C LYS A 116 -28.70 14.64 -3.09
N GLU A 117 -28.05 14.13 -2.07
CA GLU A 117 -28.33 14.44 -0.66
C GLU A 117 -27.28 15.40 -0.08
N ASP A 118 -26.01 15.15 -0.37
CA ASP A 118 -24.88 15.89 0.20
C ASP A 118 -24.46 17.08 -0.68
N LEU A 119 -25.05 17.21 -1.91
CA LEU A 119 -24.75 18.24 -2.90
C LEU A 119 -23.27 18.33 -3.28
N ARG A 120 -22.60 17.16 -3.35
CA ARG A 120 -21.17 17.04 -3.68
C ARG A 120 -20.99 16.41 -5.05
N HIS A 121 -20.24 17.10 -5.91
CA HIS A 121 -19.86 16.60 -7.22
C HIS A 121 -18.61 15.71 -7.13
N ILE A 122 -18.65 14.56 -7.81
CA ILE A 122 -17.52 13.66 -7.99
C ILE A 122 -17.01 13.79 -9.43
N ASN A 123 -15.75 14.12 -9.59
CA ASN A 123 -15.17 14.44 -10.90
C ASN A 123 -14.55 13.25 -11.61
N THR A 124 -14.21 12.17 -10.88
CA THR A 124 -13.56 10.98 -11.43
C THR A 124 -14.29 9.69 -11.05
N ASP A 125 -13.94 8.58 -11.70
CA ASP A 125 -14.45 7.26 -11.33
C ASP A 125 -13.68 6.63 -10.17
N SER A 126 -12.86 7.42 -9.43
CA SER A 126 -12.05 6.92 -8.32
C SER A 126 -12.88 6.78 -7.05
N ASP A 127 -12.83 5.61 -6.45
CA ASP A 127 -13.36 5.36 -5.10
C ASP A 127 -12.67 6.19 -4.02
N SER A 128 -11.43 6.61 -4.25
CA SER A 128 -10.68 7.49 -3.34
C SER A 128 -11.28 8.90 -3.28
N GLU A 129 -11.77 9.43 -4.41
CA GLU A 129 -12.47 10.71 -4.43
C GLU A 129 -13.82 10.63 -3.71
N VAL A 130 -14.52 9.51 -3.89
CA VAL A 130 -15.77 9.23 -3.17
C VAL A 130 -15.51 9.14 -1.65
N LEU A 131 -14.50 8.38 -1.23
CA LEU A 131 -14.12 8.25 0.18
C LEU A 131 -13.78 9.61 0.83
N LEU A 132 -13.01 10.45 0.11
CA LEU A 132 -12.68 11.81 0.56
C LEU A 132 -13.93 12.67 0.75
N ASN A 133 -14.86 12.60 -0.20
CA ASN A 133 -16.10 13.41 -0.12
C ASN A 133 -17.05 12.93 0.98
N VAL A 134 -17.10 11.61 1.26
CA VAL A 134 -17.82 11.09 2.43
C VAL A 134 -17.19 11.64 3.72
N PHE A 135 -15.87 11.51 3.88
CA PHE A 135 -15.18 12.04 5.07
C PHE A 135 -15.41 13.55 5.25
N ALA A 136 -15.33 14.31 4.16
CA ALA A 136 -15.57 15.75 4.16
C ALA A 136 -17.00 16.09 4.57
N HIS A 137 -17.99 15.35 4.07
CA HIS A 137 -19.39 15.53 4.45
C HIS A 137 -19.60 15.26 5.94
N GLU A 138 -19.15 14.09 6.42
CA GLU A 138 -19.29 13.69 7.82
C GLU A 138 -18.59 14.67 8.77
N LEU A 139 -17.41 15.18 8.41
CA LEU A 139 -16.71 16.19 9.19
C LEU A 139 -17.47 17.53 9.22
N GLN A 140 -18.11 17.92 8.12
CA GLN A 140 -18.89 19.15 7.99
C GLN A 140 -20.15 19.14 8.87
N GLN A 141 -20.71 17.97 9.19
CA GLN A 141 -21.91 17.86 10.05
C GLN A 141 -21.68 18.43 11.45
N ASN A 142 -20.45 18.47 11.93
CA ASN A 142 -20.11 19.03 13.24
C ASN A 142 -20.25 20.56 13.29
N LYS A 143 -20.31 21.26 12.15
CA LYS A 143 -20.54 22.72 12.01
C LYS A 143 -19.62 23.58 12.90
N LYS A 144 -18.38 23.16 13.11
CA LYS A 144 -17.38 23.87 13.93
C LYS A 144 -16.40 24.63 13.03
N ILE A 145 -15.87 25.73 13.52
CA ILE A 145 -14.76 26.46 12.88
C ILE A 145 -13.46 25.70 13.07
N GLU A 146 -13.23 25.19 14.28
CA GLU A 146 -12.04 24.43 14.65
C GLU A 146 -12.43 22.99 15.01
N PRO A 147 -11.99 21.98 14.24
CA PRO A 147 -12.31 20.59 14.53
C PRO A 147 -11.50 20.11 15.72
N LEU A 148 -12.16 19.46 16.66
CA LEU A 148 -11.54 18.76 17.78
C LEU A 148 -11.24 17.30 17.35
N PRO A 149 -10.35 16.58 18.05
CA PRO A 149 -10.09 15.15 17.77
C PRO A 149 -11.36 14.30 17.72
N GLN A 150 -12.33 14.61 18.60
CA GLN A 150 -13.61 13.90 18.63
C GLN A 150 -14.44 14.10 17.36
N ASP A 151 -14.36 15.24 16.73
CA ASP A 151 -15.07 15.54 15.48
C ASP A 151 -14.47 14.75 14.31
N VAL A 152 -13.13 14.62 14.30
CA VAL A 152 -12.41 13.78 13.34
C VAL A 152 -12.80 12.32 13.49
N PHE A 153 -12.87 11.79 14.72
CA PHE A 153 -13.30 10.42 14.99
C PHE A 153 -14.77 10.19 14.63
N SER A 154 -15.63 11.17 14.86
CA SER A 154 -17.04 11.10 14.43
C SER A 154 -17.13 11.00 12.89
N ALA A 155 -16.34 11.77 12.17
CA ALA A 155 -16.29 11.69 10.71
C ALA A 155 -15.81 10.31 10.21
N VAL A 156 -14.80 9.73 10.86
CA VAL A 156 -14.36 8.34 10.53
C VAL A 156 -15.44 7.33 10.84
N SER A 157 -16.20 7.48 11.95
CA SER A 157 -17.36 6.62 12.23
C SER A 157 -18.39 6.70 11.11
N GLY A 158 -18.71 7.92 10.62
CA GLY A 158 -19.59 8.12 9.48
C GLY A 158 -19.08 7.45 8.20
N VAL A 159 -17.77 7.51 7.94
CA VAL A 159 -17.14 6.77 6.84
C VAL A 159 -17.37 5.27 6.97
N HIS A 160 -17.14 4.69 8.16
CA HIS A 160 -17.32 3.25 8.39
C HIS A 160 -18.78 2.81 8.22
N ASN A 161 -19.73 3.66 8.52
CA ASN A 161 -21.15 3.39 8.35
C ASN A 161 -21.60 3.43 6.88
N ARG A 162 -21.04 4.33 6.08
CA ARG A 162 -21.43 4.54 4.67
C ARG A 162 -20.61 3.70 3.70
N CYS A 163 -19.30 3.56 3.93
CA CYS A 163 -18.38 2.92 2.99
C CYS A 163 -18.21 1.44 3.27
N ARG A 164 -18.39 0.60 2.24
CA ARG A 164 -18.17 -0.85 2.29
C ARG A 164 -16.98 -1.23 1.44
N GLY A 165 -16.14 -2.12 1.96
CA GLY A 165 -14.94 -2.60 1.26
C GLY A 165 -13.75 -2.75 2.19
N GLY A 166 -12.57 -2.93 1.61
CA GLY A 166 -11.30 -2.99 2.33
C GLY A 166 -10.48 -1.75 2.02
N TYR A 167 -10.17 -0.93 3.03
CA TYR A 167 -9.43 0.31 2.86
C TYR A 167 -8.55 0.68 4.04
N ALA A 168 -7.43 1.33 3.72
CA ALA A 168 -6.67 2.13 4.65
C ALA A 168 -6.50 3.52 4.02
N ALA A 169 -6.66 4.57 4.80
CA ALA A 169 -6.57 5.93 4.31
C ALA A 169 -5.77 6.81 5.25
N VAL A 170 -5.12 7.81 4.69
CA VAL A 170 -4.49 8.91 5.41
C VAL A 170 -5.07 10.20 4.87
N VAL A 171 -5.64 11.02 5.76
CA VAL A 171 -6.23 12.32 5.43
C VAL A 171 -5.47 13.42 6.15
N MET A 172 -5.07 14.43 5.40
CA MET A 172 -4.49 15.66 5.92
C MET A 172 -5.59 16.71 6.03
N LEU A 173 -5.77 17.26 7.25
CA LEU A 173 -6.63 18.40 7.54
C LEU A 173 -5.74 19.63 7.57
N THR A 174 -5.92 20.54 6.61
CA THR A 174 -5.07 21.73 6.45
C THR A 174 -5.08 22.60 7.70
N GLY A 175 -3.90 22.79 8.31
CA GLY A 175 -3.77 23.59 9.53
C GLY A 175 -4.14 22.89 10.83
N TYR A 176 -4.52 21.60 10.82
CA TYR A 176 -4.98 20.89 12.02
C TYR A 176 -4.23 19.58 12.29
N GLY A 177 -3.82 18.81 11.26
CA GLY A 177 -3.09 17.58 11.46
C GLY A 177 -3.39 16.51 10.42
N ILE A 178 -3.03 15.26 10.75
CA ILE A 178 -3.20 14.08 9.89
C ILE A 178 -3.95 13.00 10.65
N VAL A 179 -4.95 12.40 10.01
CA VAL A 179 -5.63 11.19 10.50
C VAL A 179 -5.37 10.02 9.59
N GLY A 180 -4.95 8.89 10.16
CA GLY A 180 -4.91 7.59 9.50
C GLY A 180 -6.02 6.70 10.05
N PHE A 181 -6.73 5.98 9.19
CA PHE A 181 -7.75 5.02 9.63
C PHE A 181 -7.81 3.79 8.73
N ARG A 182 -8.30 2.70 9.31
CA ARG A 182 -8.35 1.38 8.70
C ARG A 182 -9.78 0.87 8.69
N ASP A 183 -10.17 0.14 7.64
CA ASP A 183 -11.52 -0.45 7.52
C ASP A 183 -11.88 -1.35 8.72
N VAL A 184 -13.17 -1.56 8.92
CA VAL A 184 -13.72 -2.30 10.08
C VAL A 184 -13.27 -3.77 10.16
N ASN A 185 -12.78 -4.33 9.05
CA ASN A 185 -12.24 -5.69 8.99
C ASN A 185 -10.71 -5.74 9.01
N GLY A 186 -10.03 -4.59 8.96
CA GLY A 186 -8.58 -4.52 8.90
C GLY A 186 -7.98 -5.20 7.67
N ILE A 187 -8.69 -5.14 6.51
CA ILE A 187 -8.26 -5.83 5.29
C ILE A 187 -6.96 -5.24 4.75
N ARG A 188 -6.83 -3.88 4.77
CA ARG A 188 -5.63 -3.21 4.31
C ARG A 188 -4.73 -2.81 5.47
N PRO A 189 -3.40 -2.98 5.33
CA PRO A 189 -2.47 -2.65 6.40
C PRO A 189 -2.30 -1.15 6.57
N LEU A 190 -2.10 -0.75 7.81
CA LEU A 190 -1.69 0.60 8.20
C LEU A 190 -0.95 0.51 9.53
N VAL A 191 0.24 1.10 9.60
CA VAL A 191 1.10 1.13 10.78
C VAL A 191 1.50 2.56 11.07
N PHE A 192 1.71 2.89 12.34
CA PHE A 192 2.21 4.18 12.75
C PHE A 192 3.33 4.07 13.78
N GLY A 193 4.09 5.13 13.88
CA GLY A 193 5.20 5.22 14.81
C GLY A 193 5.67 6.65 14.98
N TYR A 194 6.69 6.80 15.80
CA TYR A 194 7.20 8.10 16.20
C TYR A 194 8.73 8.15 16.16
N LYS A 195 9.23 9.36 16.17
CA LYS A 195 10.63 9.68 16.36
C LYS A 195 10.73 10.83 17.35
N ASP A 196 11.55 10.66 18.37
CA ASP A 196 11.79 11.72 19.36
C ASP A 196 12.79 12.74 18.76
N ASP A 197 12.35 13.97 18.58
CA ASP A 197 13.25 15.08 18.26
C ASP A 197 13.86 15.61 19.56
N GLN A 198 15.11 15.20 19.80
CA GLN A 198 15.84 15.60 21.01
C GLN A 198 16.13 17.11 21.08
N SER A 199 16.11 17.81 19.94
CA SER A 199 16.40 19.24 19.86
C SER A 199 15.21 20.10 20.30
N LEU A 200 13.99 19.64 20.06
CA LEU A 200 12.73 20.38 20.27
C LEU A 200 11.85 19.79 21.40
N GLY A 201 12.22 18.62 21.94
CA GLY A 201 11.45 17.94 22.98
C GLY A 201 10.05 17.48 22.53
N ARG A 202 9.85 17.33 21.23
CA ARG A 202 8.59 16.91 20.62
C ARG A 202 8.75 15.63 19.82
N ARG A 203 7.64 14.97 19.54
CA ARG A 203 7.59 13.78 18.70
C ARG A 203 7.17 14.10 17.28
N GLU A 204 7.90 13.60 16.34
CA GLU A 204 7.46 13.46 14.94
C GLU A 204 6.70 12.16 14.79
N TYR A 205 5.69 12.13 13.94
CA TYR A 205 4.90 10.92 13.70
C TYR A 205 4.83 10.60 12.22
N MET A 206 4.85 9.29 11.93
CA MET A 206 4.62 8.75 10.60
C MET A 206 3.54 7.67 10.64
N ILE A 207 2.65 7.71 9.64
CA ILE A 207 1.67 6.66 9.34
C ILE A 207 2.00 6.13 7.96
N ALA A 208 2.12 4.81 7.77
CA ALA A 208 2.45 4.24 6.46
C ALA A 208 1.81 2.86 6.24
N SER A 209 1.84 2.39 4.98
CA SER A 209 1.33 1.06 4.62
C SER A 209 2.15 -0.09 5.17
N GLU A 210 3.44 0.10 5.40
CA GLU A 210 4.36 -0.96 5.85
C GLU A 210 5.37 -0.44 6.89
N SER A 211 5.71 -1.30 7.84
CA SER A 211 6.66 -0.99 8.91
C SER A 211 8.07 -0.64 8.40
N VAL A 212 8.49 -1.23 7.29
CA VAL A 212 9.80 -0.95 6.67
C VAL A 212 9.96 0.52 6.28
N ALA A 213 8.85 1.20 5.97
CA ALA A 213 8.85 2.63 5.64
C ALA A 213 9.24 3.48 6.85
N LEU A 214 8.72 3.15 8.03
CA LEU A 214 9.03 3.81 9.30
C LEU A 214 10.49 3.55 9.69
N ILE A 215 10.90 2.29 9.69
CA ILE A 215 12.25 1.86 10.10
C ILE A 215 13.32 2.57 9.26
N ALA A 216 13.13 2.63 7.93
CA ALA A 216 14.11 3.24 7.03
C ALA A 216 14.24 4.76 7.21
N GLN A 217 13.24 5.43 7.78
CA GLN A 217 13.26 6.84 8.12
C GLN A 217 13.64 7.11 9.59
N GLY A 218 14.01 6.05 10.33
CA GLY A 218 14.44 6.14 11.73
C GLY A 218 13.31 6.34 12.73
N PHE A 219 12.06 6.01 12.34
CA PHE A 219 10.92 6.01 13.26
C PHE A 219 10.83 4.69 14.02
N VAL A 220 10.53 4.78 15.30
CA VAL A 220 10.17 3.65 16.14
C VAL A 220 8.72 3.27 15.85
N ILE A 221 8.47 1.98 15.56
CA ILE A 221 7.12 1.49 15.34
C ILE A 221 6.38 1.49 16.68
N GLU A 222 5.23 2.18 16.73
CA GLU A 222 4.33 2.09 17.88
C GLU A 222 3.51 0.81 17.79
N ARG A 223 2.70 0.67 16.76
CA ARG A 223 1.90 -0.51 16.45
C ARG A 223 1.16 -0.39 15.11
N ASP A 224 0.54 -1.46 14.68
CA ASP A 224 -0.45 -1.42 13.62
C ASP A 224 -1.72 -0.69 14.08
N VAL A 225 -2.40 -0.01 13.14
CA VAL A 225 -3.74 0.56 13.36
C VAL A 225 -4.74 -0.60 13.40
N ALA A 226 -5.55 -0.67 14.44
CA ALA A 226 -6.52 -1.75 14.61
C ALA A 226 -7.68 -1.66 13.58
N PRO A 227 -8.40 -2.76 13.32
CA PRO A 227 -9.62 -2.72 12.51
C PRO A 227 -10.63 -1.70 13.04
N GLY A 228 -11.11 -0.79 12.17
CA GLY A 228 -12.06 0.26 12.54
C GLY A 228 -11.49 1.39 13.40
N GLU A 229 -10.16 1.42 13.59
CA GLU A 229 -9.49 2.47 14.36
C GLU A 229 -9.12 3.66 13.49
N ALA A 230 -9.14 4.84 14.12
CA ALA A 230 -8.53 6.08 13.65
C ALA A 230 -7.41 6.53 14.60
N VAL A 231 -6.31 6.97 14.00
CA VAL A 231 -5.14 7.57 14.65
C VAL A 231 -5.01 8.99 14.13
N TYR A 232 -5.19 9.97 14.99
CA TYR A 232 -5.10 11.39 14.64
C TYR A 232 -3.90 12.03 15.33
N ILE A 233 -3.06 12.69 14.57
CA ILE A 233 -1.89 13.45 15.05
C ILE A 233 -2.17 14.91 14.74
N ASP A 234 -2.27 15.73 15.79
CA ASP A 234 -2.46 17.19 15.62
C ASP A 234 -1.11 17.89 15.35
N LEU A 235 -1.17 19.16 14.95
CA LEU A 235 0.04 19.95 14.66
C LEU A 235 0.96 20.18 15.87
N ASN A 236 0.46 19.97 17.10
CA ASN A 236 1.29 20.05 18.30
C ASN A 236 2.05 18.73 18.57
N GLY A 237 1.96 17.74 17.66
CA GLY A 237 2.54 16.43 17.81
C GLY A 237 1.84 15.58 18.89
N LYS A 238 0.58 15.90 19.24
CA LYS A 238 -0.19 15.07 20.17
C LYS A 238 -0.94 13.96 19.41
N LEU A 239 -0.74 12.75 19.87
CA LEU A 239 -1.39 11.56 19.36
C LEU A 239 -2.75 11.33 20.03
N HIS A 240 -3.76 11.07 19.23
CA HIS A 240 -5.11 10.69 19.65
C HIS A 240 -5.53 9.44 18.90
N THR A 241 -6.11 8.46 19.58
CA THR A 241 -6.58 7.22 18.96
C THR A 241 -7.98 6.87 19.42
N LYS A 242 -8.78 6.26 18.53
CA LYS A 242 -10.12 5.79 18.87
C LYS A 242 -10.57 4.69 17.92
N ILE A 243 -11.23 3.66 18.45
CA ILE A 243 -12.04 2.72 17.65
C ILE A 243 -13.33 3.44 17.25
N CYS A 244 -13.55 3.58 15.94
CA CYS A 244 -14.62 4.35 15.34
C CYS A 244 -15.76 3.47 14.80
N THR A 245 -15.93 2.27 15.34
CA THR A 245 -16.99 1.34 14.98
C THR A 245 -17.43 0.56 16.20
N GLU A 246 -18.70 0.13 16.27
CA GLU A 246 -19.22 -0.75 17.31
C GLU A 246 -18.85 -2.22 17.08
N SER A 247 -18.58 -2.59 15.83
CA SER A 247 -18.25 -3.96 15.43
C SER A 247 -17.03 -3.96 14.51
N SER A 248 -15.99 -4.63 14.93
CA SER A 248 -14.79 -4.85 14.12
C SER A 248 -14.41 -6.33 14.10
N ARG A 249 -13.82 -6.75 12.99
CA ARG A 249 -13.31 -8.11 12.81
C ARG A 249 -11.90 -8.04 12.22
N HIS A 250 -10.97 -8.78 12.76
CA HIS A 250 -9.64 -8.87 12.17
C HIS A 250 -9.63 -9.92 11.05
N ALA A 251 -9.67 -9.46 9.80
CA ALA A 251 -9.64 -10.30 8.59
C ALA A 251 -8.66 -9.74 7.55
N PRO A 252 -7.35 -9.71 7.85
CA PRO A 252 -6.33 -9.13 6.98
C PRO A 252 -6.23 -9.89 5.66
N CYS A 253 -5.86 -9.16 4.61
CA CYS A 253 -5.68 -9.75 3.28
C CYS A 253 -4.42 -10.62 3.25
N ILE A 254 -4.57 -11.93 3.09
CA ILE A 254 -3.44 -12.87 2.98
C ILE A 254 -2.48 -12.52 1.84
N PHE A 255 -2.96 -11.85 0.80
CA PHE A 255 -2.16 -11.44 -0.36
C PHE A 255 -1.06 -10.44 0.00
N GLU A 256 -1.23 -9.68 1.08
CA GLU A 256 -0.18 -8.82 1.62
C GLU A 256 1.03 -9.66 2.05
N HIS A 257 0.83 -10.75 2.78
CA HIS A 257 1.89 -11.64 3.22
C HIS A 257 2.49 -12.47 2.09
N VAL A 258 1.65 -12.98 1.18
CA VAL A 258 2.09 -13.84 0.08
C VAL A 258 2.90 -13.07 -0.96
N TYR A 259 2.47 -11.86 -1.33
CA TYR A 259 2.97 -11.19 -2.53
C TYR A 259 3.40 -9.75 -2.33
N PHE A 260 2.53 -8.88 -1.73
CA PHE A 260 2.73 -7.43 -1.82
C PHE A 260 3.77 -6.88 -0.89
N ALA A 261 3.70 -7.23 0.40
CA ALA A 261 4.58 -6.67 1.40
C ALA A 261 6.04 -7.08 1.17
N ARG A 262 6.94 -6.22 1.53
CA ARG A 262 8.37 -6.57 1.59
C ARG A 262 8.59 -7.67 2.63
N PRO A 263 9.52 -8.60 2.39
CA PRO A 263 9.77 -9.68 3.35
C PRO A 263 10.27 -9.18 4.72
N ASP A 264 10.92 -8.03 4.75
CA ASP A 264 11.43 -7.38 5.94
C ASP A 264 10.37 -6.54 6.70
N SER A 265 9.10 -6.55 6.25
CA SER A 265 7.99 -5.88 6.94
C SER A 265 7.37 -6.76 8.03
N MET A 266 6.90 -6.07 9.08
CA MET A 266 5.96 -6.61 10.08
C MET A 266 4.57 -6.07 9.79
N MET A 267 3.56 -6.93 9.83
CA MET A 267 2.14 -6.57 9.63
C MET A 267 1.28 -7.33 10.61
N ASP A 268 0.43 -6.64 11.35
CA ASP A 268 -0.44 -7.23 12.38
C ASP A 268 0.33 -8.19 13.30
N ALA A 269 1.53 -7.75 13.76
CA ALA A 269 2.47 -8.51 14.57
C ALA A 269 3.05 -9.79 13.90
N ILE A 270 2.84 -9.98 12.59
CA ILE A 270 3.34 -11.12 11.83
C ILE A 270 4.50 -10.68 10.93
N SER A 271 5.65 -11.35 11.05
CA SER A 271 6.76 -11.18 10.11
C SER A 271 6.38 -11.76 8.75
N VAL A 272 6.42 -10.94 7.71
CA VAL A 272 6.17 -11.38 6.32
C VAL A 272 7.15 -12.47 5.90
N TYR A 273 8.42 -12.34 6.27
CA TYR A 273 9.46 -13.34 5.99
C TYR A 273 9.10 -14.69 6.61
N LYS A 274 8.80 -14.71 7.93
CA LYS A 274 8.42 -15.96 8.64
C LYS A 274 7.11 -16.55 8.09
N ALA A 275 6.16 -15.72 7.70
CA ALA A 275 4.92 -16.20 7.08
C ALA A 275 5.22 -16.96 5.78
N ARG A 276 6.12 -16.42 4.92
CA ARG A 276 6.52 -17.09 3.67
C ARG A 276 7.30 -18.38 3.91
N LEU A 277 8.17 -18.46 4.92
CA LEU A 277 8.81 -19.71 5.32
C LEU A 277 7.76 -20.77 5.69
N ARG A 278 6.82 -20.43 6.58
CA ARG A 278 5.74 -21.34 6.98
C ARG A 278 4.84 -21.78 5.82
N MET A 279 4.63 -20.94 4.82
CA MET A 279 3.91 -21.32 3.59
C MET A 279 4.71 -22.39 2.82
N GLY A 280 6.04 -22.27 2.74
CA GLY A 280 6.93 -23.28 2.15
C GLY A 280 6.87 -24.61 2.89
N GLU A 281 6.95 -24.59 4.23
CA GLU A 281 6.80 -25.79 5.08
C GLU A 281 5.47 -26.51 4.80
N LYS A 282 4.35 -25.75 4.85
CA LYS A 282 3.01 -26.32 4.64
C LYS A 282 2.81 -26.86 3.21
N LEU A 283 3.43 -26.22 2.23
CA LEU A 283 3.40 -26.68 0.86
C LEU A 283 4.17 -27.99 0.70
N ALA A 284 5.33 -28.12 1.36
CA ALA A 284 6.11 -29.37 1.40
C ALA A 284 5.34 -30.51 2.09
N ASP A 285 4.76 -30.26 3.26
CA ASP A 285 3.94 -31.26 3.99
C ASP A 285 2.79 -31.77 3.10
N LYS A 286 2.12 -30.84 2.37
CA LYS A 286 1.05 -31.21 1.45
C LYS A 286 1.56 -32.03 0.26
N LEU A 287 2.72 -31.69 -0.30
CA LEU A 287 3.34 -32.44 -1.40
C LEU A 287 3.69 -33.85 -0.97
N ILE A 288 4.33 -34.04 0.19
CA ILE A 288 4.66 -35.35 0.76
C ILE A 288 3.39 -36.20 0.94
N ALA A 289 2.31 -35.59 1.44
CA ALA A 289 1.04 -36.31 1.66
C ALA A 289 0.37 -36.75 0.34
N ILE A 290 0.48 -35.96 -0.74
CA ILE A 290 -0.17 -36.27 -2.04
C ILE A 290 0.74 -37.18 -2.89
N ARG A 291 2.05 -36.97 -2.85
CA ARG A 291 3.04 -37.64 -3.70
C ARG A 291 4.28 -38.07 -2.91
N PRO A 292 4.16 -39.06 -2.00
CA PRO A 292 5.24 -39.46 -1.11
C PRO A 292 6.45 -40.02 -1.86
N GLN A 293 6.23 -40.63 -3.02
CA GLN A 293 7.28 -41.14 -3.92
C GLN A 293 7.41 -40.19 -5.12
N HIS A 294 7.96 -39.00 -4.88
CA HIS A 294 8.24 -38.06 -5.95
C HIS A 294 9.62 -38.28 -6.58
N ASP A 295 9.72 -37.88 -7.82
CA ASP A 295 10.94 -37.96 -8.65
C ASP A 295 11.56 -36.56 -8.89
N ILE A 296 11.34 -35.62 -7.99
CA ILE A 296 11.80 -34.24 -8.12
C ILE A 296 13.30 -34.15 -7.83
N ASP A 297 14.08 -33.65 -8.80
CA ASP A 297 15.53 -33.45 -8.69
C ASP A 297 15.90 -32.11 -8.08
N VAL A 298 15.07 -31.05 -8.36
CA VAL A 298 15.40 -29.69 -8.01
C VAL A 298 14.14 -28.82 -7.80
N VAL A 299 14.20 -27.93 -6.83
CA VAL A 299 13.18 -26.90 -6.57
C VAL A 299 13.68 -25.57 -7.13
N ILE A 300 12.88 -24.93 -7.98
CA ILE A 300 13.20 -23.66 -8.62
C ILE A 300 12.08 -22.65 -8.37
N PRO A 301 12.37 -21.47 -7.74
CA PRO A 301 11.40 -20.41 -7.55
C PRO A 301 11.16 -19.60 -8.81
N VAL A 302 9.95 -19.09 -8.96
CA VAL A 302 9.67 -17.96 -9.86
C VAL A 302 10.04 -16.67 -9.13
N PRO A 303 11.07 -15.91 -9.57
CA PRO A 303 11.54 -14.74 -8.83
C PRO A 303 10.54 -13.58 -8.88
N ASP A 304 10.46 -12.71 -7.84
CA ASP A 304 11.33 -12.71 -6.65
C ASP A 304 10.61 -13.27 -5.42
N THR A 305 9.29 -13.21 -5.37
CA THR A 305 8.47 -13.34 -4.15
C THR A 305 8.43 -14.76 -3.62
N SER A 306 8.46 -15.76 -4.51
CA SER A 306 8.41 -17.18 -4.13
C SER A 306 9.71 -17.76 -3.58
N ARG A 307 10.84 -17.04 -3.67
CA ARG A 307 12.16 -17.53 -3.24
C ARG A 307 12.17 -18.06 -1.81
N THR A 308 11.61 -17.29 -0.87
CA THR A 308 11.60 -17.67 0.54
C THR A 308 10.80 -18.96 0.78
N SER A 309 9.62 -19.06 0.18
CA SER A 309 8.79 -20.27 0.30
C SER A 309 9.41 -21.47 -0.39
N ALA A 310 10.02 -21.28 -1.57
CA ALA A 310 10.69 -22.35 -2.30
C ALA A 310 11.94 -22.87 -1.57
N LEU A 311 12.69 -21.98 -0.93
CA LEU A 311 13.86 -22.37 -0.13
C LEU A 311 13.46 -23.31 1.01
N GLU A 312 12.43 -22.92 1.78
CA GLU A 312 11.98 -23.71 2.92
C GLU A 312 11.31 -25.02 2.47
N LEU A 313 10.55 -24.97 1.37
CA LEU A 313 10.02 -26.17 0.75
C LEU A 313 11.14 -27.16 0.35
N ALA A 314 12.20 -26.68 -0.30
CA ALA A 314 13.34 -27.49 -0.70
C ALA A 314 14.06 -28.12 0.52
N ASN A 315 14.28 -27.34 1.57
CA ASN A 315 14.86 -27.80 2.83
C ASN A 315 14.01 -28.93 3.45
N ARG A 316 12.70 -28.74 3.51
CA ARG A 316 11.77 -29.70 4.12
C ARG A 316 11.68 -31.02 3.32
N LEU A 317 11.82 -30.96 1.99
CA LEU A 317 11.85 -32.14 1.10
C LEU A 317 13.23 -32.81 1.01
N GLY A 318 14.29 -32.17 1.50
CA GLY A 318 15.66 -32.66 1.32
C GLY A 318 16.15 -32.56 -0.14
N ILE A 319 15.57 -31.67 -0.95
CA ILE A 319 15.87 -31.52 -2.39
C ILE A 319 16.72 -30.26 -2.60
N LYS A 320 17.52 -30.24 -3.66
CA LYS A 320 18.33 -29.07 -4.02
C LYS A 320 17.48 -27.88 -4.39
N TYR A 321 17.77 -26.72 -3.81
CA TYR A 321 17.26 -25.42 -4.27
C TYR A 321 18.20 -24.83 -5.32
N ARG A 322 17.67 -24.29 -6.42
CA ARG A 322 18.43 -23.61 -7.47
C ARG A 322 17.67 -22.41 -8.01
N GLU A 323 18.40 -21.33 -8.32
CA GLU A 323 17.88 -20.17 -9.07
C GLU A 323 17.89 -20.51 -10.56
N GLY A 324 16.80 -21.04 -11.09
CA GLY A 324 16.68 -21.40 -12.52
C GLY A 324 16.24 -20.24 -13.40
N PHE A 325 15.80 -19.11 -12.81
CA PHE A 325 15.38 -17.93 -13.56
C PHE A 325 16.11 -16.67 -13.11
N VAL A 326 16.51 -15.85 -14.08
CA VAL A 326 17.08 -14.52 -13.85
C VAL A 326 16.09 -13.46 -14.28
N LYS A 327 15.72 -12.58 -13.34
CA LYS A 327 14.84 -11.44 -13.60
C LYS A 327 15.65 -10.23 -14.03
N ASN A 328 15.30 -9.64 -15.17
CA ASN A 328 15.87 -8.37 -15.58
C ASN A 328 15.35 -7.22 -14.68
N ARG A 329 16.24 -6.68 -13.84
CA ARG A 329 15.92 -5.63 -12.86
C ARG A 329 15.67 -4.26 -13.50
N TYR A 330 16.12 -4.05 -14.73
CA TYR A 330 15.99 -2.79 -15.47
C TYR A 330 14.65 -2.66 -16.21
N ILE A 331 13.90 -3.75 -16.34
CA ILE A 331 12.57 -3.75 -16.96
C ILE A 331 11.52 -3.69 -15.85
N GLY A 332 10.87 -2.53 -15.73
CA GLY A 332 9.78 -2.30 -14.77
C GLY A 332 8.54 -3.18 -15.02
N ARG A 333 7.56 -3.13 -14.14
CA ARG A 333 6.28 -3.84 -14.33
C ARG A 333 5.55 -3.25 -15.54
N THR A 334 5.41 -4.02 -16.62
CA THR A 334 4.73 -3.61 -17.86
C THR A 334 3.22 -3.89 -17.79
N PHE A 335 2.55 -3.46 -16.72
CA PHE A 335 1.10 -3.63 -16.58
C PHE A 335 0.28 -2.66 -17.44
N ILE A 336 0.91 -1.66 -18.03
CA ILE A 336 0.27 -0.53 -18.72
C ILE A 336 0.13 -0.76 -20.23
N MET A 337 0.64 -1.88 -20.80
CA MET A 337 0.53 -2.10 -22.24
C MET A 337 -0.80 -2.75 -22.62
N PRO A 338 -1.62 -2.11 -23.49
CA PRO A 338 -2.81 -2.72 -24.03
C PRO A 338 -2.44 -3.85 -25.02
N GLY A 339 -3.02 -5.03 -24.85
CA GLY A 339 -2.92 -6.16 -25.77
C GLY A 339 -2.20 -7.41 -25.25
N GLN A 340 -2.77 -8.60 -25.56
CA GLN A 340 -2.23 -9.90 -25.13
C GLN A 340 -0.86 -10.23 -25.77
N SER A 341 -0.62 -9.80 -27.01
CA SER A 341 0.63 -10.04 -27.73
C SER A 341 1.82 -9.29 -27.12
N GLN A 342 1.60 -8.06 -26.65
CA GLN A 342 2.63 -7.27 -25.96
C GLN A 342 2.95 -7.82 -24.58
N ARG A 343 1.95 -8.36 -23.85
CA ARG A 343 2.17 -9.04 -22.56
C ARG A 343 3.04 -10.28 -22.70
N ARG A 344 2.88 -11.07 -23.77
CA ARG A 344 3.72 -12.25 -24.05
C ARG A 344 5.18 -11.89 -24.30
N LYS A 345 5.45 -10.84 -25.09
CA LYS A 345 6.83 -10.34 -25.30
C LYS A 345 7.45 -9.83 -23.99
N SER A 346 6.65 -9.24 -23.12
CA SER A 346 7.16 -8.66 -21.86
C SER A 346 7.60 -9.70 -20.83
N VAL A 347 7.01 -10.89 -20.77
CA VAL A 347 7.46 -11.95 -19.86
C VAL A 347 8.83 -12.48 -20.29
N LYS A 348 9.03 -12.75 -21.59
CA LYS A 348 10.33 -13.19 -22.14
C LYS A 348 11.45 -12.15 -21.97
N GLN A 349 11.12 -10.87 -21.99
CA GLN A 349 12.12 -9.81 -21.74
C GLN A 349 12.48 -9.66 -20.27
N LYS A 350 11.56 -10.02 -19.37
CA LYS A 350 11.74 -9.86 -17.93
C LYS A 350 12.40 -11.05 -17.25
N LEU A 351 12.20 -12.23 -17.78
CA LEU A 351 12.61 -13.48 -17.15
C LEU A 351 13.35 -14.35 -18.18
N ASN A 352 14.56 -14.75 -17.85
CA ASN A 352 15.35 -15.69 -18.63
C ASN A 352 15.59 -16.96 -17.82
N ALA A 353 15.44 -18.12 -18.46
CA ALA A 353 15.79 -19.42 -17.87
C ALA A 353 17.29 -19.69 -17.99
N ILE A 354 17.86 -20.30 -16.94
CA ILE A 354 19.22 -20.85 -16.95
C ILE A 354 19.09 -22.29 -17.38
N GLU A 355 19.31 -22.58 -18.67
CA GLU A 355 19.08 -23.90 -19.30
C GLU A 355 19.69 -25.07 -18.53
N LEU A 356 20.91 -24.93 -18.01
CA LEU A 356 21.62 -25.95 -17.24
C LEU A 356 20.90 -26.40 -15.98
N GLU A 357 20.01 -25.57 -15.43
CA GLU A 357 19.25 -25.90 -14.23
C GLU A 357 17.97 -26.69 -14.54
N PHE A 358 17.55 -26.74 -15.81
CA PHE A 358 16.34 -27.44 -16.26
C PHE A 358 16.64 -28.73 -17.05
N ARG A 359 17.68 -28.72 -17.87
CA ARG A 359 17.97 -29.80 -18.82
C ARG A 359 18.12 -31.16 -18.11
N GLY A 360 17.26 -32.13 -18.49
CA GLY A 360 17.29 -33.50 -18.00
C GLY A 360 16.94 -33.66 -16.52
N LYS A 361 16.20 -32.70 -15.92
CA LYS A 361 15.80 -32.76 -14.52
C LYS A 361 14.27 -32.71 -14.38
N ASN A 362 13.76 -33.40 -13.39
CA ASN A 362 12.39 -33.23 -12.91
C ASN A 362 12.33 -32.04 -11.97
N VAL A 363 11.80 -30.92 -12.45
CA VAL A 363 11.81 -29.63 -11.77
C VAL A 363 10.48 -29.37 -11.07
N LEU A 364 10.54 -29.00 -9.77
CA LEU A 364 9.41 -28.42 -9.05
C LEU A 364 9.50 -26.90 -9.14
N LEU A 365 8.63 -26.28 -9.94
CA LEU A 365 8.49 -24.82 -9.99
C LEU A 365 7.59 -24.33 -8.85
N VAL A 366 8.07 -23.33 -8.11
CA VAL A 366 7.33 -22.70 -7.01
C VAL A 366 7.04 -21.25 -7.37
N ASP A 367 5.75 -20.92 -7.45
CA ASP A 367 5.26 -19.54 -7.65
C ASP A 367 4.48 -19.08 -6.42
N ASP A 368 4.34 -17.78 -6.24
CA ASP A 368 3.55 -17.20 -5.14
C ASP A 368 2.04 -17.31 -5.38
N SER A 369 1.61 -17.26 -6.64
CA SER A 369 0.19 -17.26 -6.98
C SER A 369 -0.08 -17.59 -8.45
N ILE A 370 -1.20 -18.26 -8.68
CA ILE A 370 -1.77 -18.50 -10.02
C ILE A 370 -3.08 -17.71 -10.15
N VAL A 371 -3.06 -16.61 -10.90
CA VAL A 371 -4.26 -15.76 -11.06
C VAL A 371 -5.05 -16.15 -12.32
N ARG A 372 -4.47 -15.97 -13.52
CA ARG A 372 -5.10 -16.29 -14.81
C ARG A 372 -4.42 -17.42 -15.55
N GLY A 373 -3.35 -17.98 -14.99
CA GLY A 373 -2.55 -19.04 -15.59
C GLY A 373 -1.70 -18.64 -16.80
N THR A 374 -1.88 -17.45 -17.38
CA THR A 374 -1.13 -17.05 -18.59
C THR A 374 0.36 -16.93 -18.33
N THR A 375 0.76 -16.29 -17.24
CA THR A 375 2.17 -16.14 -16.85
C THR A 375 2.76 -17.50 -16.49
N CYS A 376 2.06 -18.30 -15.70
CA CYS A 376 2.46 -19.65 -15.31
C CYS A 376 2.72 -20.52 -16.54
N LYS A 377 1.80 -20.54 -17.53
CA LYS A 377 1.98 -21.26 -18.78
C LYS A 377 3.24 -20.82 -19.56
N GLN A 378 3.52 -19.53 -19.61
CA GLN A 378 4.72 -19.02 -20.28
C GLN A 378 6.01 -19.39 -19.54
N ILE A 379 6.00 -19.37 -18.21
CA ILE A 379 7.14 -19.78 -17.38
C ILE A 379 7.43 -21.27 -17.59
N ILE A 380 6.40 -22.11 -17.56
CA ILE A 380 6.54 -23.56 -17.85
C ILE A 380 7.09 -23.81 -19.25
N GLN A 381 6.67 -23.01 -20.25
CA GLN A 381 7.19 -23.13 -21.62
C GLN A 381 8.65 -22.67 -21.77
N MET A 382 9.16 -21.86 -20.84
CA MET A 382 10.57 -21.43 -20.83
C MET A 382 11.47 -22.41 -20.05
N ALA A 383 10.90 -23.13 -19.09
CA ALA A 383 11.55 -24.19 -18.34
C ALA A 383 11.66 -25.49 -19.16
#